data_6eb0c452b5e35b90b33a3973fe4a46a3
#
_entry.id   6eb0c452b5e35b90b33a3973fe4a46a3
#
_cell.length_a   1.000
_cell.length_b   1.000
_cell.length_c   1.000
_cell.angle_alpha   90.00
_cell.angle_beta   90.00
_cell.angle_gamma   90.00
#
_symmetry.space_group_name_H-M   'P 1'
#
loop_
_entity.id
_entity.type
_entity.pdbx_description
1 polymer ?
#
loop_
_entity_poly.entity_id
_entity_poly.type
_entity_poly.pdbx_seq_one_letter_code
_entity_poly.pdbx_strand_id
1 'polypeptide(L)'
;MFNQVEIMLYVSDPEKCAKFWSEQVGFIVKEEGEGPDQSKTYLLAACENAEYGLRMFDREVIAKYSPELDLATPSLLFSCEDVKETRQKLLGKGVAVGEVVDMGSAETCNFADPEGHFFAFKSVKA
;
A
#
# COMPACT_ATOMS: atom_id res chain seq x y z
N MET A 1 -26.33 -3.31 -5.39
CA MET A 1 -26.19 -2.37 -4.27
C MET A 1 -24.81 -1.72 -4.30
N PHE A 2 -23.78 -2.44 -3.89
CA PHE A 2 -22.42 -1.92 -4.01
C PHE A 2 -21.74 -2.52 -5.24
N ASN A 3 -20.90 -1.74 -5.93
CA ASN A 3 -20.23 -2.20 -7.14
C ASN A 3 -18.72 -1.93 -7.16
N GLN A 4 -18.20 -1.26 -6.15
CA GLN A 4 -16.78 -0.95 -6.03
C GLN A 4 -16.34 -0.90 -4.58
N VAL A 5 -15.05 -1.10 -4.37
CA VAL A 5 -14.42 -0.90 -3.06
C VAL A 5 -13.05 -0.25 -3.26
N GLU A 6 -12.74 0.70 -2.41
CA GLU A 6 -11.40 1.28 -2.33
C GLU A 6 -10.86 1.02 -0.92
N ILE A 7 -9.56 0.78 -0.85
CA ILE A 7 -8.89 0.56 0.44
C ILE A 7 -8.28 1.89 0.86
N MET A 8 -8.67 2.37 2.03
CA MET A 8 -8.27 3.68 2.50
C MET A 8 -7.03 3.58 3.36
N LEU A 9 -6.01 4.37 3.03
CA LEU A 9 -4.80 4.51 3.84
C LEU A 9 -4.71 5.93 4.35
N TYR A 10 -4.56 6.08 5.66
CA TYR A 10 -4.46 7.37 6.32
C TYR A 10 -3.02 7.54 6.79
N VAL A 11 -2.33 8.51 6.19
CA VAL A 11 -0.89 8.66 6.39
C VAL A 11 -0.54 10.10 6.76
N SER A 12 0.60 10.28 7.41
CA SER A 12 1.03 11.61 7.83
C SER A 12 1.55 12.44 6.66
N ASP A 13 2.14 11.79 5.67
CA ASP A 13 2.67 12.46 4.48
C ASP A 13 2.23 11.72 3.21
N PRO A 14 1.05 12.07 2.67
CA PRO A 14 0.53 11.40 1.47
C PRO A 14 1.46 11.45 0.26
N GLU A 15 2.13 12.59 0.03
CA GLU A 15 3.03 12.73 -1.11
C GLU A 15 4.23 11.77 -1.01
N LYS A 16 4.84 11.71 0.16
CA LYS A 16 5.98 10.82 0.40
C LYS A 16 5.57 9.35 0.28
N CYS A 17 4.42 8.99 0.83
CA CYS A 17 3.91 7.63 0.73
C CYS A 17 3.55 7.27 -0.72
N ALA A 18 2.91 8.17 -1.46
CA ALA A 18 2.59 7.93 -2.86
C ALA A 18 3.85 7.72 -3.70
N LYS A 19 4.90 8.47 -3.44
CA LYS A 19 6.20 8.27 -4.10
C LYS A 19 6.80 6.91 -3.77
N PHE A 20 6.74 6.51 -2.51
CA PHE A 20 7.21 5.18 -2.10
C PHE A 20 6.49 4.08 -2.87
N TRP A 21 5.16 4.11 -2.88
CA TRP A 21 4.37 3.08 -3.57
C TRP A 21 4.60 3.06 -5.07
N SER A 22 4.76 4.23 -5.70
CA SER A 22 4.94 4.29 -7.15
C SER A 22 6.39 4.04 -7.57
N GLU A 23 7.36 4.67 -6.92
CA GLU A 23 8.75 4.60 -7.35
C GLU A 23 9.49 3.37 -6.82
N GLN A 24 9.17 2.92 -5.61
CA GLN A 24 9.87 1.81 -4.98
C GLN A 24 9.11 0.49 -5.07
N VAL A 25 7.79 0.52 -4.89
CA VAL A 25 6.98 -0.70 -4.93
C VAL A 25 6.42 -0.99 -6.33
N GLY A 26 6.33 0.03 -7.18
CA GLY A 26 5.93 -0.15 -8.57
C GLY A 26 4.45 -0.01 -8.84
N PHE A 27 3.70 0.58 -7.92
CA PHE A 27 2.30 0.90 -8.15
C PHE A 27 2.16 2.07 -9.13
N ILE A 28 0.97 2.23 -9.68
CA ILE A 28 0.65 3.28 -10.63
C ILE A 28 -0.23 4.31 -9.94
N VAL A 29 0.13 5.60 -10.06
CA VAL A 29 -0.73 6.69 -9.58
C VAL A 29 -1.85 6.89 -10.60
N LYS A 30 -3.07 6.57 -10.21
CA LYS A 30 -4.25 6.70 -11.08
C LYS A 30 -4.89 8.07 -10.99
N GLU A 31 -4.88 8.67 -9.82
CA GLU A 31 -5.47 9.98 -9.59
C GLU A 31 -4.67 10.75 -8.54
N GLU A 32 -4.58 12.05 -8.74
CA GLU A 32 -4.13 12.99 -7.72
C GLU A 32 -5.30 13.95 -7.48
N GLY A 33 -5.58 14.25 -6.22
CA GLY A 33 -6.71 15.10 -5.88
C GLY A 33 -6.50 15.88 -4.61
N GLU A 34 -7.57 16.52 -4.17
CA GLU A 34 -7.57 17.28 -2.94
C GLU A 34 -8.68 16.78 -2.01
N GLY A 35 -8.35 16.65 -0.75
CA GLY A 35 -9.29 16.40 0.32
C GLY A 35 -9.60 17.67 1.09
N PRO A 36 -10.19 17.55 2.29
CA PRO A 36 -10.44 18.69 3.15
C PRO A 36 -9.17 19.48 3.42
N ASP A 37 -9.31 20.79 3.64
CA ASP A 37 -8.20 21.71 3.91
C ASP A 37 -7.13 21.70 2.80
N GLN A 38 -7.54 21.37 1.56
CA GLN A 38 -6.64 21.30 0.41
C GLN A 38 -5.52 20.28 0.59
N SER A 39 -5.73 19.28 1.43
CA SER A 39 -4.78 18.20 1.62
C SER A 39 -4.68 17.34 0.37
N LYS A 40 -3.51 16.82 0.09
CA LYS A 40 -3.29 16.00 -1.10
C LYS A 40 -3.82 14.59 -0.90
N THR A 41 -4.44 14.05 -1.94
CA THR A 41 -4.92 12.66 -1.96
C THR A 41 -4.40 11.97 -3.22
N TYR A 42 -4.27 10.64 -3.14
CA TYR A 42 -3.76 9.85 -4.26
C TYR A 42 -4.53 8.55 -4.35
N LEU A 43 -4.81 8.12 -5.56
CA LEU A 43 -5.33 6.78 -5.83
C LEU A 43 -4.24 5.99 -6.54
N LEU A 44 -3.84 4.88 -5.95
CA LEU A 44 -2.76 4.03 -6.46
C LEU A 44 -3.30 2.64 -6.76
N ALA A 45 -2.82 2.05 -7.85
CA ALA A 45 -3.20 0.70 -8.25
C ALA A 45 -1.95 -0.15 -8.47
N ALA A 46 -2.07 -1.44 -8.19
CA ALA A 46 -0.96 -2.38 -8.33
C ALA A 46 -0.53 -2.56 -9.79
N CYS A 47 -1.45 -2.42 -10.72
CA CYS A 47 -1.20 -2.50 -12.16
C CYS A 47 -2.29 -1.76 -12.92
N GLU A 48 -2.12 -1.62 -14.23
CA GLU A 48 -3.01 -0.84 -15.08
C GLU A 48 -4.46 -1.33 -15.02
N ASN A 49 -4.66 -2.64 -14.96
CA ASN A 49 -6.00 -3.25 -14.99
C ASN A 49 -6.50 -3.72 -13.63
N ALA A 50 -5.89 -3.24 -12.54
CA ALA A 50 -6.33 -3.64 -11.20
C ALA A 50 -7.73 -3.11 -10.90
N GLU A 51 -8.56 -3.96 -10.30
CA GLU A 51 -9.93 -3.62 -9.93
C GLU A 51 -10.00 -2.83 -8.62
N TYR A 52 -8.97 -2.92 -7.80
CA TYR A 52 -8.93 -2.29 -6.48
C TYR A 52 -7.79 -1.30 -6.42
N GLY A 53 -7.96 -0.27 -5.63
CA GLY A 53 -6.95 0.74 -5.44
C GLY A 53 -6.75 1.09 -3.98
N LEU A 54 -5.61 1.69 -3.70
CA LEU A 54 -5.29 2.26 -2.40
C LEU A 54 -5.49 3.76 -2.51
N ARG A 55 -6.41 4.31 -1.73
CA ARG A 55 -6.64 5.75 -1.71
C ARG A 55 -6.01 6.33 -0.45
N MET A 56 -5.09 7.26 -0.63
CA MET A 56 -4.35 7.86 0.48
C MET A 56 -4.90 9.21 0.86
N PHE A 57 -5.06 9.41 2.16
CA PHE A 57 -5.50 10.67 2.75
C PHE A 57 -4.54 11.12 3.83
N ASP A 58 -4.52 12.42 4.06
CA ASP A 58 -3.83 13.02 5.19
C ASP A 58 -4.56 12.65 6.49
N ARG A 59 -3.86 11.90 7.36
CA ARG A 59 -4.42 11.37 8.58
C ARG A 59 -4.94 12.45 9.54
N GLU A 60 -4.16 13.49 9.74
CA GLU A 60 -4.54 14.58 10.64
C GLU A 60 -5.80 15.30 10.17
N VAL A 61 -5.89 15.53 8.86
CA VAL A 61 -7.03 16.21 8.27
C VAL A 61 -8.30 15.37 8.43
N ILE A 62 -8.21 14.07 8.14
CA ILE A 62 -9.38 13.18 8.27
C ILE A 62 -9.79 13.04 9.73
N ALA A 63 -8.85 12.94 10.66
CA ALA A 63 -9.16 12.87 12.09
C ALA A 63 -9.94 14.10 12.56
N LYS A 64 -9.62 15.26 12.01
CA LYS A 64 -10.30 16.52 12.34
C LYS A 64 -11.76 16.54 11.87
N TYR A 65 -12.02 16.07 10.66
CA TYR A 65 -13.35 16.14 10.05
C TYR A 65 -14.22 14.92 10.29
N SER A 66 -13.63 13.78 10.58
CA SER A 66 -14.35 12.51 10.76
C SER A 66 -13.78 11.75 11.96
N PRO A 67 -13.92 12.29 13.18
CA PRO A 67 -13.32 11.67 14.37
C PRO A 67 -13.86 10.29 14.69
N GLU A 68 -14.99 9.89 14.13
CA GLU A 68 -15.59 8.56 14.34
C GLU A 68 -14.93 7.47 13.51
N LEU A 69 -14.11 7.81 12.51
CA LEU A 69 -13.47 6.81 11.65
C LEU A 69 -12.28 6.16 12.35
N ASP A 70 -12.12 4.87 12.10
CA ASP A 70 -10.92 4.13 12.49
C ASP A 70 -9.84 4.40 11.43
N LEU A 71 -8.78 5.08 11.83
CA LEU A 71 -7.68 5.47 10.95
C LEU A 71 -6.50 4.50 11.01
N ALA A 72 -6.68 3.32 11.61
CA ALA A 72 -5.63 2.32 11.67
C ALA A 72 -5.31 1.80 10.27
N THR A 73 -4.04 1.40 10.08
CA THR A 73 -3.59 0.84 8.81
C THR A 73 -4.17 -0.57 8.63
N PRO A 74 -4.84 -0.85 7.51
CA PRO A 74 -5.38 -2.19 7.28
C PRO A 74 -4.27 -3.20 7.02
N SER A 75 -4.57 -4.46 7.31
CA SER A 75 -3.68 -5.56 6.94
C SER A 75 -3.91 -5.88 5.47
N LEU A 76 -2.85 -5.84 4.67
CA LEU A 76 -2.93 -6.10 3.23
C LEU A 76 -1.92 -7.17 2.84
N LEU A 77 -2.36 -8.11 2.01
CA LEU A 77 -1.53 -9.18 1.48
C LEU A 77 -1.60 -9.12 -0.05
N PHE A 78 -0.48 -8.77 -0.66
CA PHE A 78 -0.38 -8.69 -2.12
C PHE A 78 0.10 -10.02 -2.68
N SER A 79 -0.28 -10.33 -3.90
CA SER A 79 0.17 -11.54 -4.58
C SER A 79 1.20 -11.19 -5.64
N CYS A 80 2.25 -11.99 -5.73
CA CYS A 80 3.28 -11.89 -6.77
C CYS A 80 3.62 -13.28 -7.28
N GLU A 81 4.39 -13.35 -8.35
CA GLU A 81 4.75 -14.66 -8.93
C GLU A 81 5.83 -15.37 -8.13
N ASP A 82 6.79 -14.62 -7.59
CA ASP A 82 7.95 -15.17 -6.89
C ASP A 82 8.35 -14.24 -5.76
N VAL A 83 8.13 -14.67 -4.52
CA VAL A 83 8.44 -13.86 -3.33
C VAL A 83 9.93 -13.52 -3.25
N LYS A 84 10.80 -14.51 -3.53
CA LYS A 84 12.25 -14.27 -3.42
C LYS A 84 12.74 -13.23 -4.42
N GLU A 85 12.25 -13.32 -5.66
CA GLU A 85 12.58 -12.34 -6.68
C GLU A 85 12.03 -10.95 -6.35
N THR A 86 10.77 -10.89 -5.92
CA THR A 86 10.14 -9.63 -5.52
C THR A 86 10.89 -9.00 -4.35
N ARG A 87 11.29 -9.81 -3.37
CA ARG A 87 12.09 -9.33 -2.24
C ARG A 87 13.39 -8.67 -2.72
N GLN A 88 14.10 -9.32 -3.63
CA GLN A 88 15.34 -8.78 -4.17
C GLN A 88 15.13 -7.45 -4.90
N LYS A 89 14.06 -7.34 -5.66
CA LYS A 89 13.71 -6.09 -6.35
C LYS A 89 13.43 -4.97 -5.37
N LEU A 90 12.67 -5.25 -4.31
CA LEU A 90 12.36 -4.27 -3.27
C LEU A 90 13.62 -3.85 -2.52
N LEU A 91 14.49 -4.78 -2.18
CA LEU A 91 15.78 -4.47 -1.55
C LEU A 91 16.59 -3.54 -2.44
N GLY A 92 16.64 -3.79 -3.75
CA GLY A 92 17.34 -2.96 -4.70
C GLY A 92 16.77 -1.55 -4.82
N LYS A 93 15.53 -1.37 -4.44
CA LYS A 93 14.86 -0.05 -4.40
C LYS A 93 14.92 0.61 -3.03
N GLY A 94 15.62 0.01 -2.08
CA GLY A 94 15.76 0.57 -0.74
C GLY A 94 14.60 0.34 0.20
N VAL A 95 13.73 -0.60 -0.12
CA VAL A 95 12.57 -0.92 0.73
C VAL A 95 13.02 -1.82 1.89
N ALA A 96 12.53 -1.52 3.10
CA ALA A 96 12.77 -2.36 4.26
C ALA A 96 11.91 -3.63 4.14
N VAL A 97 12.54 -4.78 3.97
CA VAL A 97 11.85 -6.06 3.83
C VAL A 97 12.30 -7.02 4.94
N GLY A 98 11.40 -7.91 5.33
CA GLY A 98 11.71 -8.98 6.28
C GLY A 98 12.30 -10.21 5.59
N GLU A 99 12.33 -11.30 6.33
CA GLU A 99 12.80 -12.57 5.79
C GLU A 99 11.66 -13.29 5.06
N VAL A 100 12.01 -14.16 4.13
CA VAL A 100 11.04 -15.02 3.48
C VAL A 100 10.60 -16.10 4.48
N VAL A 101 9.29 -16.25 4.64
CA VAL A 101 8.70 -17.26 5.53
C VAL A 101 7.98 -18.31 4.71
N ASP A 102 8.32 -19.57 4.94
CA ASP A 102 7.64 -20.70 4.32
C ASP A 102 6.38 -21.05 5.13
N MET A 103 5.22 -20.86 4.51
CA MET A 103 3.93 -21.12 5.15
C MET A 103 3.34 -22.48 4.75
N GLY A 104 4.13 -23.34 4.10
CA GLY A 104 3.67 -24.63 3.60
C GLY A 104 3.18 -24.54 2.15
N SER A 105 2.02 -23.98 1.92
CA SER A 105 1.45 -23.84 0.57
C SER A 105 1.90 -22.57 -0.15
N ALA A 106 2.49 -21.63 0.57
CA ALA A 106 2.93 -20.34 0.02
C ALA A 106 4.18 -19.87 0.75
N GLU A 107 4.91 -18.96 0.10
CA GLU A 107 5.96 -18.20 0.75
C GLU A 107 5.48 -16.77 0.92
N THR A 108 5.86 -16.14 2.02
CA THR A 108 5.46 -14.75 2.35
C THR A 108 6.67 -13.93 2.74
N CYS A 109 6.50 -12.62 2.65
CA CYS A 109 7.51 -11.67 3.10
C CYS A 109 6.82 -10.37 3.47
N ASN A 110 7.33 -9.70 4.50
CA ASN A 110 6.80 -8.39 4.92
C ASN A 110 7.67 -7.28 4.39
N PHE A 111 7.06 -6.12 4.19
CA PHE A 111 7.79 -4.89 3.90
C PHE A 111 7.14 -3.73 4.66
N ALA A 112 7.89 -2.66 4.83
CA ALA A 112 7.42 -1.48 5.55
C ALA A 112 7.39 -0.26 4.63
N ASP A 113 6.40 0.60 4.83
CA ASP A 113 6.33 1.89 4.18
C ASP A 113 7.20 2.93 4.94
N PRO A 114 7.34 4.17 4.43
CA PRO A 114 8.18 5.17 5.10
C PRO A 114 7.72 5.56 6.50
N GLU A 115 6.46 5.29 6.85
CA GLU A 115 5.90 5.62 8.16
C GLU A 115 5.90 4.42 9.12
N GLY A 116 6.53 3.31 8.70
CA GLY A 116 6.65 2.13 9.56
C GLY A 116 5.43 1.23 9.58
N HIS A 117 4.53 1.36 8.62
CA HIS A 117 3.40 0.44 8.48
C HIS A 117 3.84 -0.78 7.70
N PHE A 118 3.42 -1.96 8.16
CA PHE A 118 3.82 -3.22 7.54
C PHE A 118 2.74 -3.78 6.64
N PHE A 119 3.19 -4.30 5.49
CA PHE A 119 2.37 -5.00 4.52
C PHE A 119 3.07 -6.29 4.15
N ALA A 120 2.36 -7.22 3.54
CA ALA A 120 2.92 -8.50 3.17
C ALA A 120 2.66 -8.82 1.70
N PHE A 121 3.51 -9.65 1.14
CA PHE A 121 3.29 -10.23 -0.19
C PHE A 121 3.56 -11.72 -0.16
N LYS A 122 2.91 -12.45 -1.06
CA LYS A 122 3.01 -13.90 -1.12
C LYS A 122 3.10 -14.39 -2.55
N SER A 123 3.65 -15.59 -2.70
CA SER A 123 3.52 -16.37 -3.92
C SER A 123 3.16 -17.80 -3.52
N VAL A 124 2.32 -18.44 -4.35
CA VAL A 124 1.91 -19.82 -4.13
C VAL A 124 3.05 -20.72 -4.59
N LYS A 125 3.35 -21.75 -3.81
CA LYS A 125 4.36 -22.73 -4.19
C LYS A 125 3.84 -23.59 -5.33
N ALA A 126 4.72 -23.84 -6.29
CA ALA A 126 4.40 -24.70 -7.42
C ALA A 126 4.30 -26.15 -6.98
#